data_e14929267c7c705ccae2b7991e8b3951
#
_entry.id   e14929267c7c705ccae2b7991e8b3951
#
_cell.length_a   1.000
_cell.length_b   1.000
_cell.length_c   1.000
_cell.angle_alpha   90.00
_cell.angle_beta   90.00
_cell.angle_gamma   90.00
#
_symmetry.space_group_name_H-M   'P 1'
#
loop_
_entity.id
_entity.type
_entity.pdbx_description
1 polymer ?
#
loop_
_entity_poly.entity_id
_entity_poly.type
_entity_poly.pdbx_seq_one_letter_code
_entity_poly.pdbx_strand_id
1 'polypeptide(L)'
;MTRTVCLPIAVAALACIPLATIAQPLDTPGVTSPLTAAQIARENPPNALTGAAVDKPVVLKSAGGVSVRVVKLAEGLSHPDGLVFLPDGHTMLITERAGRLRVVKDGMLDPTPVSGLPDMDHVELGGLQNVVLHPDFAKNHFLYLSYSKNRLPQLGTTLAVARARYDQGRLTDVKEILVTEAWESPLGTYGGRMIFGPDGMLYISVGDRDGTTHNDVSSARPQAQSLASHIGKILRVRDDGSIPADNPFVKDAKAKGEIYSYGHRNVYGIAWDPKTGKMWTSEFGPAGGDEINRELPGHNYGWPLVSLGRNYSGHLVSDQPWHRDGMDDPVYFWNPTFNPENMIFYTGDKFPRLKGSLLVAGATKKIAQMVIRDDDFIMMGGTMLQELNVRFRDIAQSPDGYIYVLTEGRLRGPKDTDGMLLRLEPVAASAVASERDNRGALSPATPD
;
A
#
# COMPACT_ATOMS: atom_id res chain seq x y z
N MET A 1 -28.54 70.02 34.83
CA MET A 1 -27.28 70.18 35.60
C MET A 1 -26.67 68.81 35.75
N THR A 2 -25.82 68.41 34.84
CA THR A 2 -25.16 67.13 34.82
C THR A 2 -23.65 67.34 34.94
N ARG A 3 -23.08 66.91 36.02
CA ARG A 3 -21.62 66.97 36.28
C ARG A 3 -20.94 65.79 35.65
N THR A 4 -20.02 66.08 34.72
CA THR A 4 -19.07 65.14 34.12
C THR A 4 -17.88 65.02 35.07
N VAL A 5 -17.58 63.80 35.49
CA VAL A 5 -16.34 63.46 36.24
C VAL A 5 -15.36 62.80 35.30
N CYS A 6 -14.25 63.49 35.04
CA CYS A 6 -13.09 62.93 34.36
C CYS A 6 -12.19 62.21 35.35
N LEU A 7 -11.89 60.92 35.13
CA LEU A 7 -10.78 60.21 35.78
C LEU A 7 -9.57 60.18 34.87
N PRO A 8 -8.37 60.36 35.40
CA PRO A 8 -7.14 60.31 34.61
C PRO A 8 -6.71 58.84 34.33
N ILE A 9 -6.33 58.58 33.09
CA ILE A 9 -5.73 57.31 32.64
C ILE A 9 -4.25 57.34 33.02
N ALA A 10 -3.83 56.43 33.88
CA ALA A 10 -2.43 56.17 34.20
C ALA A 10 -1.82 55.33 33.06
N VAL A 11 -0.84 55.87 32.38
CA VAL A 11 -0.02 55.12 31.41
C VAL A 11 1.01 54.28 32.17
N ALA A 12 0.83 52.95 32.18
CA ALA A 12 1.82 52.01 32.67
C ALA A 12 2.82 51.73 31.52
N ALA A 13 4.08 52.04 31.76
CA ALA A 13 5.16 51.72 30.87
C ALA A 13 5.39 50.19 30.93
N LEU A 14 5.16 49.49 29.80
CA LEU A 14 5.59 48.10 29.64
C LEU A 14 7.09 48.11 29.40
N ALA A 15 7.82 47.56 30.35
CA ALA A 15 9.25 47.18 30.19
C ALA A 15 9.35 46.04 29.19
N CYS A 16 10.11 46.23 28.11
CA CYS A 16 10.51 45.17 27.20
C CYS A 16 11.44 44.20 27.91
N ILE A 17 10.99 43.00 28.17
CA ILE A 17 11.83 41.85 28.53
C ILE A 17 12.27 41.20 27.22
N PRO A 18 13.59 40.97 26.98
CA PRO A 18 14.02 40.29 25.79
C PRO A 18 13.66 38.79 25.87
N LEU A 19 12.80 38.32 24.96
CA LEU A 19 12.63 36.89 24.73
C LEU A 19 13.90 36.34 24.05
N ALA A 20 14.78 35.81 24.82
CA ALA A 20 15.90 34.99 24.38
C ALA A 20 16.00 33.77 25.28
N THR A 21 15.18 32.76 25.00
CA THR A 21 15.54 31.38 25.29
C THR A 21 14.85 30.52 24.26
N ILE A 22 15.56 30.30 23.15
CA ILE A 22 15.24 29.25 22.20
C ILE A 22 15.40 27.94 22.99
N ALA A 23 14.30 27.31 23.32
CA ALA A 23 14.31 25.93 23.82
C ALA A 23 14.92 25.06 22.74
N GLN A 24 16.09 24.48 23.03
CA GLN A 24 16.65 23.43 22.19
C GLN A 24 15.65 22.26 22.13
N PRO A 25 15.45 21.65 20.96
CA PRO A 25 14.66 20.43 20.89
C PRO A 25 15.30 19.38 21.78
N LEU A 26 14.51 18.76 22.64
CA LEU A 26 14.91 17.56 23.36
C LEU A 26 15.25 16.49 22.31
N ASP A 27 16.53 16.14 22.20
CA ASP A 27 17.01 14.99 21.44
C ASP A 27 16.39 13.73 22.04
N THR A 28 15.29 13.28 21.48
CA THR A 28 14.73 11.96 21.76
C THR A 28 15.61 10.93 21.02
N PRO A 29 16.20 9.95 21.71
CA PRO A 29 17.02 8.93 21.05
C PRO A 29 16.16 8.15 20.05
N GLY A 30 16.58 8.15 18.78
CA GLY A 30 15.94 7.36 17.70
C GLY A 30 15.13 8.13 16.68
N VAL A 31 14.92 9.44 16.82
CA VAL A 31 14.22 10.23 15.79
C VAL A 31 15.25 10.80 14.82
N THR A 32 15.39 10.17 13.66
CA THR A 32 16.26 10.68 12.60
C THR A 32 15.64 11.95 11.98
N SER A 33 16.45 12.99 11.87
CA SER A 33 16.20 14.18 11.03
C SER A 33 15.80 13.75 9.59
N PRO A 34 15.09 14.59 8.81
CA PRO A 34 14.86 14.31 7.40
C PRO A 34 16.15 13.88 6.72
N LEU A 35 16.07 12.80 5.92
CA LEU A 35 17.25 12.26 5.23
C LEU A 35 18.02 13.37 4.54
N THR A 36 19.30 13.47 4.82
CA THR A 36 20.18 14.42 4.12
C THR A 36 20.33 13.99 2.65
N ALA A 37 20.69 14.92 1.77
CA ALA A 37 20.95 14.62 0.37
C ALA A 37 21.98 13.46 0.19
N ALA A 38 22.94 13.32 1.13
CA ALA A 38 23.88 12.21 1.14
C ALA A 38 23.25 10.87 1.54
N GLN A 39 22.24 10.88 2.41
CA GLN A 39 21.48 9.66 2.76
C GLN A 39 20.57 9.25 1.62
N ILE A 40 19.91 10.22 0.96
CA ILE A 40 19.11 9.99 -0.24
C ILE A 40 20.00 9.42 -1.38
N ALA A 41 21.22 9.92 -1.54
CA ALA A 41 22.19 9.41 -2.53
C ALA A 41 22.68 7.99 -2.21
N ARG A 42 22.71 7.56 -0.95
CA ARG A 42 23.02 6.18 -0.55
C ARG A 42 21.88 5.22 -0.86
N GLU A 43 20.65 5.69 -0.83
CA GLU A 43 19.46 4.91 -1.21
C GLU A 43 19.27 4.81 -2.74
N ASN A 44 19.92 5.69 -3.51
CA ASN A 44 19.99 5.65 -4.97
C ASN A 44 21.43 5.32 -5.38
N PRO A 45 21.81 4.05 -5.45
CA PRO A 45 23.16 3.67 -5.81
C PRO A 45 23.51 4.21 -7.22
N PRO A 46 24.76 4.67 -7.44
CA PRO A 46 25.16 5.25 -8.72
C PRO A 46 25.07 4.28 -9.93
N ASN A 47 24.78 3.00 -9.68
CA ASN A 47 24.57 1.96 -10.69
C ASN A 47 23.10 1.51 -10.77
N ALA A 48 22.14 2.35 -10.31
CA ALA A 48 20.72 2.03 -10.44
C ALA A 48 20.37 1.85 -11.92
N LEU A 49 19.78 0.70 -12.23
CA LEU A 49 19.24 0.45 -13.55
C LEU A 49 17.98 1.32 -13.70
N THR A 50 17.86 2.03 -14.80
CA THR A 50 16.61 2.73 -15.14
C THR A 50 15.62 1.73 -15.75
N GLY A 51 14.33 2.08 -15.81
CA GLY A 51 13.29 1.22 -16.41
C GLY A 51 13.66 0.68 -17.80
N ALA A 52 14.41 1.45 -18.61
CA ALA A 52 14.96 1.02 -19.90
C ALA A 52 15.97 -0.14 -19.80
N ALA A 53 16.58 -0.37 -18.63
CA ALA A 53 17.57 -1.44 -18.45
C ALA A 53 16.97 -2.85 -18.37
N VAL A 54 15.63 -2.99 -18.33
CA VAL A 54 14.93 -4.28 -18.30
C VAL A 54 14.47 -4.74 -19.70
N ASP A 55 14.88 -4.07 -20.77
CA ASP A 55 14.59 -4.49 -22.16
C ASP A 55 15.17 -5.86 -22.50
N LYS A 56 16.18 -6.28 -21.75
CA LYS A 56 16.71 -7.65 -21.76
C LYS A 56 16.60 -8.24 -20.36
N PRO A 57 16.37 -9.57 -20.23
CA PRO A 57 16.39 -10.22 -18.94
C PRO A 57 17.66 -9.93 -18.15
N VAL A 58 17.53 -9.52 -16.90
CA VAL A 58 18.64 -9.18 -16.01
C VAL A 58 18.64 -10.09 -14.77
N VAL A 59 19.82 -10.51 -14.33
CA VAL A 59 19.98 -11.28 -13.09
C VAL A 59 20.37 -10.34 -11.96
N LEU A 60 19.55 -10.32 -10.91
CA LEU A 60 19.77 -9.51 -9.71
C LEU A 60 19.91 -10.43 -8.49
N LYS A 61 20.71 -10.01 -7.52
CA LYS A 61 20.93 -10.74 -6.28
C LYS A 61 20.37 -9.91 -5.12
N SER A 62 19.43 -10.50 -4.37
CA SER A 62 18.88 -9.88 -3.17
C SER A 62 19.94 -9.81 -2.04
N ALA A 63 19.71 -8.90 -1.08
CA ALA A 63 20.49 -8.85 0.16
C ALA A 63 20.42 -10.15 0.96
N GLY A 64 19.28 -10.88 0.89
CA GLY A 64 19.09 -12.22 1.48
C GLY A 64 19.75 -13.37 0.70
N GLY A 65 20.50 -13.07 -0.37
CA GLY A 65 21.24 -14.07 -1.17
C GLY A 65 20.37 -14.86 -2.16
N VAL A 66 19.15 -14.43 -2.44
CA VAL A 66 18.31 -14.98 -3.50
C VAL A 66 18.67 -14.31 -4.83
N SER A 67 19.06 -15.08 -5.83
CA SER A 67 19.26 -14.59 -7.18
C SER A 67 18.00 -14.78 -8.01
N VAL A 68 17.56 -13.72 -8.68
CA VAL A 68 16.37 -13.72 -9.53
C VAL A 68 16.71 -13.20 -10.91
N ARG A 69 16.15 -13.83 -11.93
CA ARG A 69 16.15 -13.30 -13.29
C ARG A 69 14.86 -12.51 -13.48
N VAL A 70 14.98 -11.23 -13.79
CA VAL A 70 13.85 -10.34 -14.05
C VAL A 70 13.56 -10.30 -15.53
N VAL A 71 12.32 -10.57 -15.91
CA VAL A 71 11.84 -10.59 -17.29
C VAL A 71 10.68 -9.60 -17.41
N LYS A 72 10.82 -8.60 -18.29
CA LYS A 72 9.72 -7.69 -18.65
C LYS A 72 8.76 -8.42 -19.58
N LEU A 73 7.49 -8.53 -19.19
CA LEU A 73 6.44 -9.16 -19.99
C LEU A 73 5.58 -8.12 -20.72
N ALA A 74 5.27 -7.01 -20.05
CA ALA A 74 4.49 -5.94 -20.63
C ALA A 74 4.98 -4.59 -20.12
N GLU A 75 4.76 -3.55 -20.92
CA GLU A 75 5.04 -2.14 -20.60
C GLU A 75 3.90 -1.25 -21.10
N GLY A 76 3.96 0.04 -20.81
CA GLY A 76 2.94 0.99 -21.23
C GLY A 76 1.69 0.98 -20.33
N LEU A 77 1.78 0.40 -19.14
CA LEU A 77 0.72 0.44 -18.15
C LEU A 77 0.67 1.82 -17.48
N SER A 78 -0.54 2.37 -17.31
CA SER A 78 -0.73 3.68 -16.69
C SER A 78 -1.18 3.52 -15.25
N HIS A 79 -0.30 3.82 -14.29
CA HIS A 79 -0.55 3.68 -12.87
C HIS A 79 -1.24 2.35 -12.51
N PRO A 80 -0.63 1.18 -12.84
CA PRO A 80 -1.20 -0.11 -12.51
C PRO A 80 -1.25 -0.28 -10.99
N ASP A 81 -2.32 -0.90 -10.46
CA ASP A 81 -2.53 -0.97 -9.00
C ASP A 81 -2.84 -2.38 -8.50
N GLY A 82 -3.60 -3.17 -9.21
CA GLY A 82 -3.96 -4.54 -8.83
C GLY A 82 -3.71 -5.56 -9.94
N LEU A 83 -3.26 -6.75 -9.55
CA LEU A 83 -2.98 -7.89 -10.43
C LEU A 83 -3.64 -9.16 -9.91
N VAL A 84 -4.37 -9.87 -10.77
CA VAL A 84 -4.91 -11.19 -10.46
C VAL A 84 -4.75 -12.15 -11.64
N PHE A 85 -4.44 -13.42 -11.35
CA PHE A 85 -4.42 -14.50 -12.34
C PHE A 85 -5.80 -15.10 -12.52
N LEU A 86 -6.22 -15.35 -13.77
CA LEU A 86 -7.34 -16.22 -14.06
C LEU A 86 -6.98 -17.69 -13.78
N PRO A 87 -7.98 -18.58 -13.60
CA PRO A 87 -7.73 -20.00 -13.31
C PRO A 87 -6.96 -20.77 -14.39
N ASP A 88 -6.86 -20.24 -15.61
CA ASP A 88 -6.05 -20.81 -16.69
C ASP A 88 -4.53 -20.70 -16.41
N GLY A 89 -4.13 -19.87 -15.44
CA GLY A 89 -2.77 -19.71 -14.97
C GLY A 89 -1.85 -18.87 -15.86
N HIS A 90 -2.32 -18.40 -17.02
CA HIS A 90 -1.54 -17.62 -17.99
C HIS A 90 -2.23 -16.33 -18.44
N THR A 91 -3.49 -16.13 -18.08
CA THR A 91 -4.19 -14.87 -18.27
C THR A 91 -4.22 -14.08 -16.96
N MET A 92 -3.88 -12.81 -17.03
CA MET A 92 -3.87 -11.87 -15.91
C MET A 92 -4.80 -10.69 -16.19
N LEU A 93 -5.47 -10.21 -15.16
CA LEU A 93 -6.19 -8.94 -15.17
C LEU A 93 -5.40 -7.93 -14.36
N ILE A 94 -5.22 -6.73 -14.90
CA ILE A 94 -4.48 -5.64 -14.28
C ILE A 94 -5.35 -4.39 -14.25
N THR A 95 -5.54 -3.80 -13.06
CA THR A 95 -6.22 -2.51 -12.93
C THR A 95 -5.27 -1.37 -13.23
N GLU A 96 -5.76 -0.35 -13.92
CA GLU A 96 -5.09 0.94 -14.09
C GLU A 96 -5.95 2.04 -13.48
N ARG A 97 -5.38 2.92 -12.67
CA ARG A 97 -6.11 4.02 -12.02
C ARG A 97 -6.89 4.89 -12.99
N ALA A 98 -6.44 4.98 -14.23
CA ALA A 98 -7.18 5.65 -15.31
C ALA A 98 -8.54 5.01 -15.64
N GLY A 99 -9.03 4.04 -14.85
CA GLY A 99 -10.32 3.40 -15.04
C GLY A 99 -10.30 2.31 -16.11
N ARG A 100 -9.18 1.67 -16.35
CA ARG A 100 -9.08 0.56 -17.30
C ARG A 100 -8.74 -0.74 -16.59
N LEU A 101 -9.39 -1.83 -17.00
CA LEU A 101 -9.00 -3.18 -16.64
C LEU A 101 -8.32 -3.80 -17.88
N ARG A 102 -7.04 -4.16 -17.73
CA ARG A 102 -6.20 -4.67 -18.83
C ARG A 102 -6.09 -6.18 -18.73
N VAL A 103 -5.92 -6.81 -19.89
CA VAL A 103 -5.68 -8.24 -20.01
C VAL A 103 -4.24 -8.45 -20.47
N VAL A 104 -3.50 -9.31 -19.78
CA VAL A 104 -2.23 -9.86 -20.25
C VAL A 104 -2.40 -11.36 -20.40
N LYS A 105 -2.22 -11.88 -21.60
CA LYS A 105 -2.33 -13.31 -21.89
C LYS A 105 -1.03 -13.80 -22.50
N ASP A 106 -0.49 -14.91 -22.01
CA ASP A 106 0.77 -15.49 -22.46
C ASP A 106 1.93 -14.48 -22.48
N GLY A 107 1.93 -13.54 -21.53
CA GLY A 107 2.93 -12.47 -21.42
C GLY A 107 2.73 -11.30 -22.38
N MET A 108 1.65 -11.27 -23.17
CA MET A 108 1.33 -10.18 -24.09
C MET A 108 0.15 -9.35 -23.60
N LEU A 109 0.35 -8.02 -23.56
CA LEU A 109 -0.69 -7.06 -23.20
C LEU A 109 -1.69 -6.92 -24.36
N ASP A 110 -2.97 -7.23 -24.09
CA ASP A 110 -4.04 -6.93 -25.05
C ASP A 110 -4.18 -5.41 -25.21
N PRO A 111 -4.13 -4.85 -26.43
CA PRO A 111 -4.31 -3.42 -26.65
C PRO A 111 -5.71 -2.95 -26.24
N THR A 112 -6.72 -3.83 -26.27
CA THR A 112 -8.10 -3.53 -25.96
C THR A 112 -8.40 -3.75 -24.47
N PRO A 113 -8.75 -2.71 -23.71
CA PRO A 113 -9.19 -2.87 -22.31
C PRO A 113 -10.50 -3.66 -22.22
N VAL A 114 -10.73 -4.29 -21.07
CA VAL A 114 -12.01 -4.92 -20.72
C VAL A 114 -13.12 -3.88 -20.75
N SER A 115 -14.22 -4.20 -21.40
CA SER A 115 -15.41 -3.35 -21.51
C SER A 115 -16.42 -3.60 -20.38
N GLY A 116 -17.35 -2.66 -20.16
CA GLY A 116 -18.45 -2.82 -19.20
C GLY A 116 -18.09 -2.52 -17.74
N LEU A 117 -17.00 -1.77 -17.48
CA LEU A 117 -16.67 -1.31 -16.14
C LEU A 117 -17.74 -0.37 -15.58
N PRO A 118 -17.87 -0.29 -14.24
CA PRO A 118 -18.69 0.73 -13.61
C PRO A 118 -18.17 2.13 -13.91
N ASP A 119 -19.07 3.12 -13.85
CA ASP A 119 -18.69 4.53 -13.90
C ASP A 119 -17.90 4.91 -12.64
N MET A 120 -16.79 5.60 -12.81
CA MET A 120 -15.86 5.92 -11.71
C MET A 120 -15.18 7.27 -11.91
N ASP A 121 -14.71 7.84 -10.82
CA ASP A 121 -13.89 9.05 -10.79
C ASP A 121 -12.41 8.69 -10.96
N HIS A 122 -11.68 9.43 -11.81
CA HIS A 122 -10.25 9.20 -12.06
C HIS A 122 -9.37 10.36 -11.61
N VAL A 123 -9.90 11.20 -10.72
CA VAL A 123 -9.18 12.40 -10.27
C VAL A 123 -8.15 12.03 -9.21
N GLU A 124 -6.93 12.52 -9.37
CA GLU A 124 -5.81 12.40 -8.42
C GLU A 124 -5.46 10.95 -8.06
N LEU A 125 -5.69 10.54 -6.81
CA LEU A 125 -5.43 9.17 -6.34
C LEU A 125 -6.62 8.23 -6.55
N GLY A 126 -7.74 8.74 -7.08
CA GLY A 126 -8.91 7.96 -7.43
C GLY A 126 -8.71 7.12 -8.69
N GLY A 127 -9.75 6.38 -9.06
CA GLY A 127 -9.80 5.49 -10.23
C GLY A 127 -10.07 4.04 -9.84
N LEU A 128 -9.70 3.12 -10.73
CA LEU A 128 -9.81 1.68 -10.49
C LEU A 128 -8.63 1.23 -9.63
N GLN A 129 -8.92 0.77 -8.39
CA GLN A 129 -7.90 0.44 -7.42
C GLN A 129 -7.48 -1.03 -7.50
N ASN A 130 -8.41 -1.95 -7.27
CA ASN A 130 -8.07 -3.36 -7.14
C ASN A 130 -9.06 -4.27 -7.86
N VAL A 131 -8.63 -5.49 -8.17
CA VAL A 131 -9.45 -6.58 -8.71
C VAL A 131 -9.14 -7.87 -7.97
N VAL A 132 -10.19 -8.60 -7.58
CA VAL A 132 -10.09 -9.96 -7.02
C VAL A 132 -11.13 -10.87 -7.65
N LEU A 133 -10.80 -12.16 -7.77
CA LEU A 133 -11.74 -13.17 -8.23
C LEU A 133 -12.52 -13.75 -7.06
N HIS A 134 -13.77 -14.14 -7.32
CA HIS A 134 -14.53 -14.98 -6.40
C HIS A 134 -13.79 -16.33 -6.18
N PRO A 135 -13.77 -16.92 -4.99
CA PRO A 135 -13.15 -18.24 -4.76
C PRO A 135 -13.64 -19.32 -5.73
N ASP A 136 -14.91 -19.30 -6.10
CA ASP A 136 -15.51 -20.19 -7.12
C ASP A 136 -15.54 -19.58 -8.54
N PHE A 137 -14.59 -18.71 -8.90
CA PHE A 137 -14.58 -18.03 -10.20
C PHE A 137 -14.72 -18.98 -11.39
N ALA A 138 -14.08 -20.15 -11.34
CA ALA A 138 -14.18 -21.15 -12.41
C ALA A 138 -15.63 -21.60 -12.70
N LYS A 139 -16.56 -21.45 -11.73
CA LYS A 139 -17.96 -21.81 -11.87
C LYS A 139 -18.87 -20.62 -12.16
N ASN A 140 -18.62 -19.48 -11.49
CA ASN A 140 -19.52 -18.34 -11.48
C ASN A 140 -19.02 -17.14 -12.29
N HIS A 141 -17.73 -17.12 -12.64
CA HIS A 141 -17.03 -16.04 -13.36
C HIS A 141 -17.15 -14.68 -12.68
N PHE A 142 -17.42 -14.62 -11.36
CA PHE A 142 -17.50 -13.36 -10.64
C PHE A 142 -16.11 -12.82 -10.29
N LEU A 143 -15.95 -11.53 -10.55
CA LEU A 143 -14.84 -10.72 -10.02
C LEU A 143 -15.39 -9.50 -9.28
N TYR A 144 -14.53 -8.89 -8.49
CA TYR A 144 -14.83 -7.70 -7.70
C TYR A 144 -13.84 -6.62 -8.03
N LEU A 145 -14.35 -5.40 -8.16
CA LEU A 145 -13.58 -4.21 -8.46
C LEU A 145 -13.79 -3.19 -7.36
N SER A 146 -12.72 -2.68 -6.76
CA SER A 146 -12.77 -1.49 -5.93
C SER A 146 -12.38 -0.26 -6.74
N TYR A 147 -13.09 0.83 -6.55
CA TYR A 147 -12.89 2.03 -7.35
C TYR A 147 -13.37 3.27 -6.60
N SER A 148 -12.90 4.45 -7.03
CA SER A 148 -13.40 5.70 -6.51
C SER A 148 -14.69 6.11 -7.21
N LYS A 149 -15.70 6.45 -6.39
CA LYS A 149 -17.00 6.94 -6.82
C LYS A 149 -17.16 8.39 -6.42
N ASN A 150 -17.65 9.23 -7.34
CA ASN A 150 -17.95 10.62 -7.06
C ASN A 150 -19.38 10.82 -6.56
N ARG A 151 -19.63 11.97 -5.94
CA ARG A 151 -20.95 12.40 -5.44
C ARG A 151 -21.32 13.74 -6.07
N LEU A 152 -21.85 13.69 -7.29
CA LEU A 152 -22.34 14.88 -7.96
C LEU A 152 -23.76 15.22 -7.51
N PRO A 153 -24.11 16.52 -7.34
CA PRO A 153 -23.28 17.73 -7.53
C PRO A 153 -22.42 18.11 -6.32
N GLN A 154 -22.50 17.38 -5.19
CA GLN A 154 -21.63 17.62 -4.04
C GLN A 154 -20.20 17.19 -4.39
N LEU A 155 -19.24 18.06 -4.07
CA LEU A 155 -17.83 17.71 -4.21
C LEU A 155 -17.45 16.63 -3.17
N GLY A 156 -16.87 15.53 -3.63
CA GLY A 156 -16.39 14.46 -2.78
C GLY A 156 -16.39 13.12 -3.48
N THR A 157 -15.47 12.27 -3.05
CA THR A 157 -15.32 10.91 -3.54
C THR A 157 -15.28 9.93 -2.39
N THR A 158 -15.65 8.69 -2.65
CA THR A 158 -15.55 7.58 -1.70
C THR A 158 -15.09 6.32 -2.41
N LEU A 159 -14.75 5.29 -1.64
CA LEU A 159 -14.50 3.94 -2.16
C LEU A 159 -15.84 3.23 -2.42
N ALA A 160 -15.96 2.59 -3.57
CA ALA A 160 -17.05 1.69 -3.89
C ALA A 160 -16.49 0.33 -4.35
N VAL A 161 -17.33 -0.71 -4.22
CA VAL A 161 -17.02 -2.06 -4.69
C VAL A 161 -18.16 -2.55 -5.57
N ALA A 162 -17.81 -3.00 -6.77
CA ALA A 162 -18.74 -3.68 -7.68
C ALA A 162 -18.35 -5.15 -7.85
N ARG A 163 -19.37 -6.03 -7.90
CA ARG A 163 -19.26 -7.39 -8.40
C ARG A 163 -19.71 -7.42 -9.85
N ALA A 164 -18.98 -8.12 -10.69
CA ALA A 164 -19.33 -8.30 -12.10
C ALA A 164 -19.03 -9.73 -12.55
N ARG A 165 -19.66 -10.15 -13.64
CA ARG A 165 -19.34 -11.40 -14.32
C ARG A 165 -18.38 -11.10 -15.46
N TYR A 166 -17.24 -11.77 -15.48
CA TYR A 166 -16.23 -11.62 -16.54
C TYR A 166 -16.41 -12.68 -17.61
N ASP A 167 -16.44 -12.25 -18.86
CA ASP A 167 -16.46 -13.12 -20.02
C ASP A 167 -15.63 -12.50 -21.15
N GLN A 168 -14.52 -13.14 -21.51
CA GLN A 168 -13.68 -12.86 -22.68
C GLN A 168 -13.44 -11.36 -22.96
N GLY A 169 -13.01 -10.60 -21.95
CA GLY A 169 -12.70 -9.17 -22.10
C GLY A 169 -13.91 -8.25 -21.91
N ARG A 170 -15.02 -8.77 -21.40
CA ARG A 170 -16.22 -7.99 -21.09
C ARG A 170 -16.75 -8.28 -19.70
N LEU A 171 -17.24 -7.24 -19.03
CA LEU A 171 -18.01 -7.36 -17.80
C LEU A 171 -19.50 -7.25 -18.09
N THR A 172 -20.27 -8.15 -17.46
CA THR A 172 -21.72 -8.17 -17.46
C THR A 172 -22.22 -8.29 -16.01
N ASP A 173 -23.53 -8.15 -15.79
CA ASP A 173 -24.14 -8.24 -14.45
C ASP A 173 -23.42 -7.38 -13.40
N VAL A 174 -22.97 -6.20 -13.81
CA VAL A 174 -22.24 -5.28 -12.93
C VAL A 174 -23.19 -4.75 -11.87
N LYS A 175 -22.90 -5.09 -10.61
CA LYS A 175 -23.70 -4.68 -9.45
C LYS A 175 -22.80 -4.05 -8.42
N GLU A 176 -23.07 -2.81 -8.05
CA GLU A 176 -22.47 -2.18 -6.89
C GLU A 176 -22.96 -2.86 -5.61
N ILE A 177 -22.05 -3.46 -4.85
CA ILE A 177 -22.36 -4.23 -3.65
C ILE A 177 -22.04 -3.48 -2.38
N LEU A 178 -21.18 -2.44 -2.46
CA LEU A 178 -20.81 -1.58 -1.35
C LEU A 178 -20.45 -0.19 -1.85
N VAL A 179 -21.02 0.82 -1.20
CA VAL A 179 -20.54 2.22 -1.29
C VAL A 179 -20.21 2.67 0.11
N THR A 180 -18.96 3.03 0.36
CA THR A 180 -18.55 3.42 1.71
C THR A 180 -19.02 4.82 2.06
N GLU A 181 -19.29 5.07 3.33
CA GLU A 181 -19.55 6.42 3.87
C GLU A 181 -18.22 7.07 4.30
N ALA A 182 -17.30 7.16 3.33
CA ALA A 182 -15.98 7.76 3.49
C ALA A 182 -15.80 8.92 2.48
N TRP A 183 -16.83 9.76 2.40
CA TRP A 183 -16.90 10.87 1.46
C TRP A 183 -15.96 12.00 1.87
N GLU A 184 -14.92 12.22 1.08
CA GLU A 184 -13.90 13.25 1.30
C GLU A 184 -13.36 13.77 -0.04
N SER A 185 -12.43 14.72 0.04
CA SER A 185 -11.71 15.24 -1.13
C SER A 185 -11.09 14.11 -1.96
N PRO A 186 -11.05 14.21 -3.29
CA PRO A 186 -10.41 13.23 -4.17
C PRO A 186 -8.88 13.10 -3.94
N LEU A 187 -8.26 14.04 -3.23
CA LEU A 187 -6.84 14.01 -2.88
C LEU A 187 -6.49 12.97 -1.80
N GLY A 188 -7.49 12.43 -1.09
CA GLY A 188 -7.28 11.55 0.06
C GLY A 188 -6.91 10.11 -0.32
N THR A 189 -6.33 9.42 0.64
CA THR A 189 -6.00 7.99 0.56
C THR A 189 -7.26 7.13 0.53
N TYR A 190 -7.34 6.18 -0.40
CA TYR A 190 -8.53 5.34 -0.57
C TYR A 190 -8.45 3.99 0.13
N GLY A 191 -7.25 3.44 0.36
CA GLY A 191 -7.10 2.02 0.61
C GLY A 191 -7.44 1.22 -0.64
N GLY A 192 -8.57 0.52 -0.62
CA GLY A 192 -9.13 -0.16 -1.79
C GLY A 192 -8.62 -1.57 -2.00
N ARG A 193 -7.67 -2.07 -1.20
CA ARG A 193 -7.24 -3.47 -1.27
C ARG A 193 -8.35 -4.41 -0.85
N MET A 194 -8.52 -5.48 -1.61
CA MET A 194 -9.52 -6.51 -1.34
C MET A 194 -8.88 -7.90 -1.32
N ILE A 195 -9.44 -8.79 -0.51
CA ILE A 195 -9.09 -10.21 -0.49
C ILE A 195 -10.26 -11.03 0.04
N PHE A 196 -10.47 -12.24 -0.51
CA PHE A 196 -11.34 -13.21 0.13
C PHE A 196 -10.61 -13.93 1.24
N GLY A 197 -11.26 -14.04 2.40
CA GLY A 197 -10.77 -14.82 3.52
C GLY A 197 -11.07 -16.32 3.37
N PRO A 198 -10.42 -17.16 4.18
CA PRO A 198 -10.70 -18.60 4.24
C PRO A 198 -12.13 -18.90 4.70
N ASP A 199 -12.83 -17.94 5.29
CA ASP A 199 -14.23 -17.98 5.68
C ASP A 199 -15.20 -17.63 4.54
N GLY A 200 -14.67 -17.35 3.34
CA GLY A 200 -15.44 -16.97 2.15
C GLY A 200 -15.97 -15.53 2.17
N MET A 201 -15.61 -14.72 3.17
CA MET A 201 -15.99 -13.31 3.23
C MET A 201 -15.00 -12.44 2.46
N LEU A 202 -15.48 -11.33 1.92
CA LEU A 202 -14.67 -10.31 1.27
C LEU A 202 -14.22 -9.26 2.30
N TYR A 203 -12.89 -9.10 2.43
CA TYR A 203 -12.26 -8.08 3.25
C TYR A 203 -11.80 -6.93 2.38
N ILE A 204 -12.05 -5.69 2.84
CA ILE A 204 -11.86 -4.47 2.05
C ILE A 204 -11.22 -3.40 2.93
N SER A 205 -10.08 -2.85 2.52
CA SER A 205 -9.49 -1.71 3.22
C SER A 205 -10.11 -0.40 2.77
N VAL A 206 -10.33 0.51 3.71
CA VAL A 206 -10.74 1.90 3.46
C VAL A 206 -9.74 2.82 4.14
N GLY A 207 -9.10 3.68 3.37
CA GLY A 207 -8.12 4.63 3.89
C GLY A 207 -8.73 5.73 4.78
N ASP A 208 -7.89 6.48 5.46
CA ASP A 208 -8.31 7.59 6.33
C ASP A 208 -8.78 8.82 5.54
N ARG A 209 -8.73 8.77 4.21
CA ARG A 209 -9.20 9.82 3.30
C ARG A 209 -8.53 11.18 3.52
N ASP A 210 -7.41 11.21 4.25
CA ASP A 210 -6.65 12.43 4.45
C ASP A 210 -5.94 12.85 3.18
N GLY A 211 -6.36 13.97 2.60
CA GLY A 211 -5.76 14.58 1.41
C GLY A 211 -4.74 15.68 1.71
N THR A 212 -4.51 15.96 2.99
CA THR A 212 -3.64 17.06 3.40
C THR A 212 -2.19 16.60 3.44
N THR A 213 -1.43 16.93 2.40
CA THR A 213 0.01 16.66 2.37
C THR A 213 0.84 17.70 3.15
N HIS A 214 0.24 18.84 3.53
CA HIS A 214 0.97 19.98 4.11
C HIS A 214 0.34 20.53 5.38
N ASN A 215 -0.91 20.18 5.70
CA ASN A 215 -1.58 20.61 6.92
C ASN A 215 -1.66 19.46 7.92
N ASP A 216 -1.24 19.70 9.15
CA ASP A 216 -1.28 18.70 10.23
C ASP A 216 -2.72 18.46 10.74
N VAL A 217 -3.67 19.29 10.33
CA VAL A 217 -5.06 19.21 10.75
C VAL A 217 -5.93 18.75 9.59
N SER A 218 -6.59 17.61 9.77
CA SER A 218 -7.56 17.04 8.84
C SER A 218 -8.81 16.63 9.60
N SER A 219 -9.98 16.97 9.07
CA SER A 219 -11.28 16.51 9.63
C SER A 219 -11.50 15.01 9.41
N ALA A 220 -10.83 14.41 8.44
CA ALA A 220 -10.95 13.01 8.11
C ALA A 220 -10.24 12.07 9.09
N ARG A 221 -8.99 12.41 9.49
CA ARG A 221 -8.17 11.56 10.39
C ARG A 221 -8.88 11.05 11.65
N PRO A 222 -9.56 11.91 12.45
CA PRO A 222 -10.25 11.47 13.66
C PRO A 222 -11.36 10.45 13.38
N GLN A 223 -11.91 10.40 12.16
CA GLN A 223 -12.94 9.45 11.78
C GLN A 223 -12.42 7.99 11.75
N ALA A 224 -11.11 7.79 11.67
CA ALA A 224 -10.52 6.45 11.79
C ALA A 224 -10.83 5.78 13.13
N GLN A 225 -11.07 6.57 14.20
CA GLN A 225 -11.49 6.09 15.52
C GLN A 225 -13.02 5.98 15.68
N SER A 226 -13.80 6.50 14.73
CA SER A 226 -15.27 6.48 14.82
C SER A 226 -15.81 5.21 14.19
N LEU A 227 -16.57 4.41 14.94
CA LEU A 227 -17.28 3.24 14.41
C LEU A 227 -18.52 3.62 13.57
N ALA A 228 -18.96 4.89 13.59
CA ALA A 228 -20.02 5.39 12.72
C ALA A 228 -19.54 5.78 11.30
N SER A 229 -18.26 5.62 10.99
CA SER A 229 -17.63 5.98 9.71
C SER A 229 -16.86 4.80 9.13
N HIS A 230 -16.78 4.72 7.80
CA HIS A 230 -15.93 3.75 7.11
C HIS A 230 -14.47 4.23 6.95
N ILE A 231 -14.15 5.46 7.30
CA ILE A 231 -12.81 6.04 7.19
C ILE A 231 -11.83 5.30 8.10
N GLY A 232 -10.71 4.82 7.57
CA GLY A 232 -9.66 4.14 8.31
C GLY A 232 -10.08 2.79 8.89
N LYS A 233 -10.64 1.91 8.05
CA LYS A 233 -11.23 0.62 8.45
C LYS A 233 -10.78 -0.53 7.56
N ILE A 234 -10.82 -1.73 8.12
CA ILE A 234 -11.02 -2.95 7.34
C ILE A 234 -12.50 -3.32 7.47
N LEU A 235 -13.16 -3.56 6.35
CA LEU A 235 -14.54 -4.00 6.27
C LEU A 235 -14.59 -5.49 5.93
N ARG A 236 -15.60 -6.21 6.42
CA ARG A 236 -15.86 -7.62 6.13
C ARG A 236 -17.32 -7.78 5.72
N VAL A 237 -17.54 -8.25 4.48
CA VAL A 237 -18.87 -8.45 3.91
C VAL A 237 -18.96 -9.79 3.19
N ARG A 238 -20.16 -10.26 2.93
CA ARG A 238 -20.39 -11.41 2.04
C ARG A 238 -20.11 -11.04 0.58
N ASP A 239 -20.07 -12.04 -0.27
CA ASP A 239 -19.87 -11.91 -1.72
C ASP A 239 -20.94 -11.05 -2.42
N ASP A 240 -22.10 -10.86 -1.82
CA ASP A 240 -23.19 -10.02 -2.31
C ASP A 240 -23.23 -8.62 -1.67
N GLY A 241 -22.30 -8.31 -0.76
CA GLY A 241 -22.20 -7.06 -0.01
C GLY A 241 -23.01 -7.06 1.29
N SER A 242 -23.76 -8.12 1.63
CA SER A 242 -24.51 -8.19 2.88
C SER A 242 -23.57 -8.37 4.09
N ILE A 243 -24.03 -7.88 5.23
CA ILE A 243 -23.24 -7.87 6.47
C ILE A 243 -23.32 -9.25 7.14
N PRO A 244 -22.19 -9.92 7.46
CA PRO A 244 -22.18 -11.14 8.24
C PRO A 244 -22.71 -10.93 9.66
N ALA A 245 -23.53 -11.86 10.14
CA ALA A 245 -24.13 -11.76 11.50
C ALA A 245 -23.11 -11.92 12.64
N ASP A 246 -21.93 -12.40 12.34
CA ASP A 246 -20.81 -12.62 13.27
C ASP A 246 -19.74 -11.52 13.21
N ASN A 247 -19.99 -10.41 12.50
CA ASN A 247 -19.09 -9.25 12.51
C ASN A 247 -19.01 -8.64 13.92
N PRO A 248 -17.84 -8.08 14.30
CA PRO A 248 -17.58 -7.61 15.67
C PRO A 248 -18.59 -6.57 16.15
N PHE A 249 -19.02 -5.66 15.28
CA PHE A 249 -19.84 -4.50 15.65
C PHE A 249 -21.28 -4.60 15.14
N VAL A 250 -21.72 -5.73 14.57
CA VAL A 250 -23.04 -5.89 13.94
C VAL A 250 -24.21 -5.65 14.92
N LYS A 251 -23.98 -5.81 16.22
CA LYS A 251 -25.00 -5.60 17.26
C LYS A 251 -24.98 -4.19 17.88
N ASP A 252 -23.97 -3.39 17.55
CA ASP A 252 -23.89 -2.00 18.03
C ASP A 252 -24.63 -1.07 17.04
N ALA A 253 -25.78 -0.55 17.45
CA ALA A 253 -26.59 0.36 16.64
C ALA A 253 -25.88 1.68 16.29
N LYS A 254 -24.77 2.01 16.94
CA LYS A 254 -23.97 3.21 16.67
C LYS A 254 -22.78 2.94 15.76
N ALA A 255 -22.52 1.69 15.45
CA ALA A 255 -21.42 1.27 14.59
C ALA A 255 -21.94 0.85 13.21
N LYS A 256 -21.06 0.93 12.21
CA LYS A 256 -21.26 0.30 10.89
C LYS A 256 -21.00 -1.20 11.05
N GLY A 257 -22.00 -2.01 10.76
CA GLY A 257 -21.97 -3.46 11.00
C GLY A 257 -20.96 -4.21 10.14
N GLU A 258 -20.52 -3.64 9.02
CA GLU A 258 -19.49 -4.18 8.13
C GLU A 258 -18.06 -4.00 8.64
N ILE A 259 -17.82 -3.22 9.69
CA ILE A 259 -16.49 -2.98 10.25
C ILE A 259 -15.93 -4.27 10.86
N TYR A 260 -14.70 -4.65 10.45
CA TYR A 260 -13.92 -5.74 11.01
C TYR A 260 -12.89 -5.23 12.02
N SER A 261 -12.11 -4.21 11.64
CA SER A 261 -11.13 -3.51 12.50
C SER A 261 -11.11 -2.02 12.16
N TYR A 262 -10.48 -1.22 13.02
CA TYR A 262 -10.48 0.24 12.89
C TYR A 262 -9.18 0.88 13.38
N GLY A 263 -9.06 2.19 13.18
CA GLY A 263 -7.84 2.90 13.57
C GLY A 263 -6.69 2.72 12.58
N HIS A 264 -7.00 2.55 11.29
CA HIS A 264 -6.03 2.45 10.21
C HIS A 264 -5.82 3.79 9.51
N ARG A 265 -4.61 3.98 8.97
CA ARG A 265 -4.34 5.11 8.09
C ARG A 265 -4.61 4.76 6.62
N ASN A 266 -3.85 3.87 6.04
CA ASN A 266 -3.99 3.54 4.63
C ASN A 266 -3.40 2.16 4.32
N VAL A 267 -4.20 1.14 4.48
CA VAL A 267 -3.83 -0.25 4.23
C VAL A 267 -3.84 -0.52 2.73
N TYR A 268 -2.68 -0.87 2.17
CA TYR A 268 -2.53 -1.27 0.77
C TYR A 268 -2.20 -2.74 0.57
N GLY A 269 -1.78 -3.47 1.60
CA GLY A 269 -1.56 -4.89 1.54
C GLY A 269 -2.41 -5.64 2.54
N ILE A 270 -3.04 -6.74 2.10
CA ILE A 270 -3.75 -7.69 2.96
C ILE A 270 -3.35 -9.09 2.49
N ALA A 271 -2.90 -9.93 3.40
CA ALA A 271 -2.55 -11.32 3.09
C ALA A 271 -2.95 -12.27 4.22
N TRP A 272 -3.39 -13.47 3.83
CA TRP A 272 -3.61 -14.58 4.76
C TRP A 272 -2.37 -15.45 4.80
N ASP A 273 -1.85 -15.72 6.00
CA ASP A 273 -0.81 -16.72 6.19
C ASP A 273 -1.43 -18.11 5.98
N PRO A 274 -1.02 -18.84 4.94
CA PRO A 274 -1.61 -20.14 4.64
C PRO A 274 -1.26 -21.22 5.68
N LYS A 275 -0.21 -21.02 6.49
CA LYS A 275 0.21 -21.93 7.56
C LYS A 275 -0.66 -21.78 8.80
N THR A 276 -1.01 -20.55 9.17
CA THR A 276 -1.65 -20.26 10.46
C THR A 276 -3.09 -19.78 10.31
N GLY A 277 -3.53 -19.38 9.11
CA GLY A 277 -4.84 -18.76 8.86
C GLY A 277 -4.96 -17.34 9.43
N LYS A 278 -3.86 -16.73 9.87
CA LYS A 278 -3.84 -15.37 10.38
C LYS A 278 -3.85 -14.35 9.25
N MET A 279 -4.60 -13.26 9.43
CA MET A 279 -4.59 -12.13 8.52
C MET A 279 -3.52 -11.12 8.92
N TRP A 280 -2.81 -10.62 7.92
CA TRP A 280 -1.78 -9.60 8.06
C TRP A 280 -2.09 -8.43 7.12
N THR A 281 -1.77 -7.22 7.58
CA THR A 281 -1.91 -6.01 6.77
C THR A 281 -0.61 -5.23 6.71
N SER A 282 -0.43 -4.46 5.64
CA SER A 282 0.60 -3.44 5.53
C SER A 282 -0.03 -2.09 5.27
N GLU A 283 0.42 -1.06 5.98
CA GLU A 283 -0.13 0.28 5.81
C GLU A 283 0.91 1.39 5.83
N PHE A 284 0.60 2.48 5.15
CA PHE A 284 1.42 3.68 5.08
C PHE A 284 1.27 4.51 6.34
N GLY A 285 2.37 4.82 7.00
CA GLY A 285 2.48 5.96 7.87
C GLY A 285 2.57 7.28 7.09
N PRO A 286 2.55 8.45 7.75
CA PRO A 286 2.72 9.72 7.04
C PRO A 286 4.16 9.91 6.54
N ALA A 287 5.07 10.42 7.34
CA ALA A 287 6.49 10.52 6.99
C ALA A 287 7.30 9.54 7.85
N GLY A 288 7.31 8.26 7.48
CA GLY A 288 7.78 7.12 8.28
C GLY A 288 6.68 6.50 9.12
N GLY A 289 7.00 5.47 9.90
CA GLY A 289 6.04 4.73 10.71
C GLY A 289 5.06 3.92 9.88
N ASP A 290 5.51 3.42 8.74
CA ASP A 290 4.76 2.41 7.98
C ASP A 290 4.75 1.10 8.77
N GLU A 291 3.67 0.32 8.68
CA GLU A 291 3.41 -0.77 9.61
C GLU A 291 3.09 -2.09 8.93
N ILE A 292 3.42 -3.18 9.63
CA ILE A 292 2.82 -4.50 9.42
C ILE A 292 2.04 -4.84 10.68
N ASN A 293 0.75 -5.10 10.51
CA ASN A 293 -0.16 -5.45 11.58
C ASN A 293 -0.68 -6.87 11.43
N ARG A 294 -0.91 -7.54 12.56
CA ARG A 294 -1.70 -8.76 12.62
C ARG A 294 -3.15 -8.38 12.87
N GLU A 295 -4.01 -8.61 11.88
CA GLU A 295 -5.40 -8.22 11.95
C GLU A 295 -6.25 -9.13 12.83
N LEU A 296 -7.01 -8.52 13.73
CA LEU A 296 -7.93 -9.18 14.63
C LEU A 296 -9.32 -8.52 14.59
N PRO A 297 -10.41 -9.30 14.72
CA PRO A 297 -11.76 -8.75 14.68
C PRO A 297 -12.04 -7.84 15.87
N GLY A 298 -12.53 -6.64 15.61
CA GLY A 298 -12.92 -5.67 16.64
C GLY A 298 -11.80 -4.85 17.24
N HIS A 299 -10.55 -5.04 16.79
CA HIS A 299 -9.38 -4.38 17.35
C HIS A 299 -9.15 -2.98 16.74
N ASN A 300 -8.46 -2.13 17.52
CA ASN A 300 -8.10 -0.75 17.19
C ASN A 300 -6.59 -0.63 16.97
N TYR A 301 -6.19 -0.19 15.78
CA TYR A 301 -4.78 -0.05 15.37
C TYR A 301 -4.21 1.37 15.57
N GLY A 302 -4.93 2.20 16.31
CA GLY A 302 -4.42 3.42 16.94
C GLY A 302 -4.43 4.68 16.10
N TRP A 303 -4.41 4.64 14.76
CA TRP A 303 -4.39 5.86 13.95
C TRP A 303 -5.62 6.74 14.21
N PRO A 304 -5.49 8.08 14.34
CA PRO A 304 -4.27 8.89 14.43
C PRO A 304 -3.79 9.14 15.86
N LEU A 305 -4.34 8.46 16.87
CA LEU A 305 -4.03 8.67 18.29
C LEU A 305 -2.67 8.06 18.68
N VAL A 306 -2.22 7.04 17.93
CA VAL A 306 -0.89 6.47 17.98
C VAL A 306 -0.34 6.48 16.56
N SER A 307 0.90 6.92 16.36
CA SER A 307 1.60 6.83 15.07
C SER A 307 3.10 6.98 15.26
N LEU A 308 3.86 6.04 14.73
CA LEU A 308 5.33 6.05 14.74
C LEU A 308 5.92 7.00 13.67
N GLY A 309 5.06 7.57 12.81
CA GLY A 309 5.44 8.55 11.80
C GLY A 309 5.30 9.99 12.27
N ARG A 310 5.61 10.91 11.36
CA ARG A 310 5.47 12.34 11.57
C ARG A 310 4.55 12.95 10.52
N ASN A 311 3.91 14.05 10.84
CA ASN A 311 3.27 14.90 9.84
C ASN A 311 4.32 15.40 8.83
N TYR A 312 3.89 15.72 7.62
CA TYR A 312 4.81 16.26 6.58
C TYR A 312 5.39 17.63 6.94
N SER A 313 4.83 18.32 7.94
CA SER A 313 5.41 19.52 8.56
C SER A 313 6.61 19.22 9.48
N GLY A 314 6.83 17.92 9.82
CA GLY A 314 7.83 17.47 10.78
C GLY A 314 7.33 17.31 12.21
N HIS A 315 6.13 17.81 12.56
CA HIS A 315 5.53 17.62 13.88
C HIS A 315 5.12 16.16 14.11
N LEU A 316 5.06 15.74 15.37
CA LEU A 316 4.45 14.46 15.73
C LEU A 316 2.98 14.42 15.32
N VAL A 317 2.49 13.26 14.90
CA VAL A 317 1.06 13.04 14.63
C VAL A 317 0.27 13.05 15.93
N SER A 318 0.84 12.47 16.98
CA SER A 318 0.25 12.32 18.30
C SER A 318 1.27 12.63 19.39
N ASP A 319 0.79 13.05 20.55
CA ASP A 319 1.58 13.22 21.77
C ASP A 319 2.00 11.90 22.42
N GLN A 320 1.35 10.78 22.03
CA GLN A 320 1.67 9.41 22.48
C GLN A 320 1.99 8.52 21.27
N PRO A 321 3.17 8.67 20.65
CA PRO A 321 3.46 8.04 19.37
C PRO A 321 3.74 6.54 19.46
N TRP A 322 4.05 5.99 20.65
CA TRP A 322 4.58 4.63 20.76
C TRP A 322 3.56 3.58 21.17
N HIS A 323 2.63 3.94 22.06
CA HIS A 323 1.67 3.00 22.63
C HIS A 323 0.51 3.75 23.30
N ARG A 324 -0.68 3.14 23.27
CA ARG A 324 -1.85 3.57 24.07
C ARG A 324 -2.70 2.36 24.44
N ASP A 325 -3.11 2.29 25.70
CA ASP A 325 -4.00 1.23 26.19
C ASP A 325 -5.27 1.09 25.34
N GLY A 326 -5.62 -0.14 25.00
CA GLY A 326 -6.77 -0.46 24.16
C GLY A 326 -6.54 -0.29 22.67
N MET A 327 -5.30 -0.10 22.25
CA MET A 327 -4.86 -0.06 20.86
C MET A 327 -3.75 -1.07 20.64
N ASP A 328 -3.77 -1.74 19.49
CA ASP A 328 -2.74 -2.71 19.13
C ASP A 328 -1.51 -2.02 18.56
N ASP A 329 -0.36 -2.43 19.07
CA ASP A 329 0.92 -1.99 18.52
C ASP A 329 1.22 -2.77 17.24
N PRO A 330 1.88 -2.15 16.24
CA PRO A 330 2.30 -2.85 15.04
C PRO A 330 3.32 -3.96 15.38
N VAL A 331 3.20 -5.11 14.70
CA VAL A 331 4.17 -6.21 14.86
C VAL A 331 5.54 -5.84 14.26
N TYR A 332 5.53 -5.01 13.23
CA TYR A 332 6.72 -4.46 12.60
C TYR A 332 6.44 -3.07 12.04
N PHE A 333 7.45 -2.20 12.06
CA PHE A 333 7.35 -0.88 11.45
C PHE A 333 8.65 -0.46 10.76
N TRP A 334 8.52 0.45 9.79
CA TRP A 334 9.65 1.06 9.11
C TRP A 334 9.81 2.54 9.49
N ASN A 335 11.04 2.90 9.83
CA ASN A 335 11.45 4.28 9.97
C ASN A 335 12.94 4.39 9.58
N PRO A 336 13.30 5.03 8.45
CA PRO A 336 12.45 5.83 7.56
C PRO A 336 11.43 4.99 6.78
N THR A 337 10.57 5.68 6.03
CA THR A 337 9.46 5.07 5.28
C THR A 337 9.90 3.99 4.30
N PHE A 338 9.08 2.95 4.18
CA PHE A 338 9.17 1.91 3.15
C PHE A 338 8.07 2.07 2.08
N ASN A 339 6.96 2.73 2.43
CA ASN A 339 5.74 2.83 1.65
C ASN A 339 5.26 1.45 1.17
N PRO A 340 4.81 0.56 2.09
CA PRO A 340 4.43 -0.79 1.76
C PRO A 340 3.15 -0.82 0.93
N GLU A 341 3.22 -1.41 -0.23
CA GLU A 341 2.11 -1.67 -1.13
C GLU A 341 1.52 -3.07 -0.85
N ASN A 342 1.11 -3.80 -1.89
CA ASN A 342 0.60 -5.16 -1.68
C ASN A 342 1.67 -6.13 -1.17
N MET A 343 1.22 -7.22 -0.56
CA MET A 343 2.06 -8.27 -0.02
C MET A 343 1.45 -9.66 -0.23
N ILE A 344 2.30 -10.67 -0.27
CA ILE A 344 1.91 -12.08 -0.39
C ILE A 344 2.73 -12.97 0.53
N PHE A 345 2.16 -14.05 1.03
CA PHE A 345 2.93 -15.18 1.50
C PHE A 345 3.35 -16.04 0.30
N TYR A 346 4.64 -16.18 0.09
CA TYR A 346 5.13 -17.01 -1.00
C TYR A 346 5.05 -18.50 -0.63
N THR A 347 4.27 -19.25 -1.39
CA THR A 347 4.02 -20.68 -1.17
C THR A 347 4.63 -21.61 -2.23
N GLY A 348 5.11 -21.00 -3.34
CA GLY A 348 5.67 -21.75 -4.46
C GLY A 348 6.99 -22.44 -4.17
N ASP A 349 7.38 -23.37 -5.05
CA ASP A 349 8.63 -24.12 -4.93
C ASP A 349 9.78 -23.58 -5.81
N LYS A 350 9.50 -22.62 -6.69
CA LYS A 350 10.54 -22.06 -7.59
C LYS A 350 11.61 -21.27 -6.85
N PHE A 351 11.29 -20.68 -5.72
CA PHE A 351 12.22 -19.94 -4.87
C PHE A 351 12.24 -20.54 -3.44
N PRO A 352 12.95 -21.64 -3.22
CA PRO A 352 12.92 -22.35 -1.92
C PRO A 352 13.29 -21.47 -0.72
N ARG A 353 14.18 -20.48 -0.91
CA ARG A 353 14.58 -19.52 0.15
C ARG A 353 13.52 -18.47 0.49
N LEU A 354 12.50 -18.30 -0.36
CA LEU A 354 11.39 -17.39 -0.13
C LEU A 354 10.16 -18.11 0.41
N LYS A 355 10.13 -19.45 0.33
CA LYS A 355 8.96 -20.25 0.73
C LYS A 355 8.58 -20.00 2.19
N GLY A 356 7.32 -19.66 2.43
CA GLY A 356 6.79 -19.28 3.74
C GLY A 356 7.11 -17.85 4.18
N SER A 357 7.89 -17.09 3.41
CA SER A 357 8.14 -15.67 3.70
C SER A 357 6.97 -14.80 3.25
N LEU A 358 6.73 -13.73 3.99
CA LEU A 358 5.91 -12.60 3.55
C LEU A 358 6.78 -11.69 2.66
N LEU A 359 6.36 -11.48 1.42
CA LEU A 359 6.98 -10.57 0.47
C LEU A 359 6.14 -9.31 0.38
N VAL A 360 6.74 -8.15 0.65
CA VAL A 360 6.07 -6.85 0.65
C VAL A 360 6.63 -5.99 -0.46
N ALA A 361 5.80 -5.60 -1.40
CA ALA A 361 6.15 -4.61 -2.43
C ALA A 361 6.28 -3.23 -1.80
N GLY A 362 7.31 -2.46 -2.16
CA GLY A 362 7.54 -1.13 -1.59
C GLY A 362 7.66 -0.05 -2.66
N ALA A 363 6.93 1.03 -2.51
CA ALA A 363 7.08 2.19 -3.38
C ALA A 363 8.42 2.91 -3.20
N THR A 364 9.18 2.58 -2.16
CA THR A 364 10.60 2.97 -2.00
C THR A 364 11.56 2.12 -2.83
N LYS A 365 11.05 1.51 -3.91
CA LYS A 365 11.84 0.87 -4.98
C LYS A 365 12.55 -0.42 -4.57
N LYS A 366 11.95 -1.19 -3.68
CA LYS A 366 12.44 -2.50 -3.25
C LYS A 366 11.30 -3.40 -2.79
N ILE A 367 11.53 -4.70 -2.79
CA ILE A 367 10.64 -5.69 -2.17
C ILE A 367 11.32 -6.19 -0.91
N ALA A 368 10.59 -6.18 0.21
CA ALA A 368 11.06 -6.74 1.47
C ALA A 368 10.69 -8.23 1.56
N GLN A 369 11.65 -9.06 1.98
CA GLN A 369 11.40 -10.42 2.44
C GLN A 369 11.33 -10.39 3.96
N MET A 370 10.22 -10.86 4.52
CA MET A 370 9.99 -10.92 5.96
C MET A 370 9.70 -12.36 6.37
N VAL A 371 10.33 -12.80 7.43
CA VAL A 371 10.13 -14.14 8.01
C VAL A 371 9.34 -13.97 9.30
N ILE A 372 8.13 -14.54 9.33
CA ILE A 372 7.27 -14.52 10.51
C ILE A 372 7.50 -15.80 11.30
N ARG A 373 7.84 -15.65 12.57
CA ARG A 373 8.02 -16.76 13.52
C ARG A 373 6.68 -17.21 14.11
N ASP A 374 6.68 -18.35 14.78
CA ASP A 374 5.46 -18.90 15.39
C ASP A 374 4.90 -18.02 16.53
N ASP A 375 5.73 -17.14 17.13
CA ASP A 375 5.36 -16.14 18.13
C ASP A 375 4.92 -14.79 17.52
N ASP A 376 4.64 -14.78 16.22
CA ASP A 376 4.30 -13.60 15.41
C ASP A 376 5.43 -12.55 15.27
N PHE A 377 6.63 -12.82 15.80
CA PHE A 377 7.77 -11.92 15.62
C PHE A 377 8.24 -11.91 14.16
N ILE A 378 8.44 -10.70 13.61
CA ILE A 378 8.90 -10.50 12.23
C ILE A 378 10.39 -10.22 12.20
N MET A 379 11.11 -10.99 11.39
CA MET A 379 12.51 -10.74 11.04
C MET A 379 12.62 -10.30 9.58
N MET A 380 13.40 -9.24 9.35
CA MET A 380 13.76 -8.85 7.98
C MET A 380 14.74 -9.87 7.41
N GLY A 381 14.31 -10.63 6.39
CA GLY A 381 15.14 -11.59 5.67
C GLY A 381 16.03 -10.94 4.61
N GLY A 382 15.70 -9.73 4.19
CA GLY A 382 16.44 -8.95 3.20
C GLY A 382 15.55 -8.13 2.29
N THR A 383 16.18 -7.43 1.34
CA THR A 383 15.48 -6.69 0.28
C THR A 383 15.95 -7.14 -1.09
N MET A 384 15.12 -6.97 -2.11
CA MET A 384 15.44 -7.33 -3.49
C MET A 384 14.95 -6.28 -4.47
N LEU A 385 15.52 -6.28 -5.68
CA LEU A 385 15.14 -5.48 -6.84
C LEU A 385 15.38 -3.96 -6.68
N GLN A 386 16.08 -3.49 -5.67
CA GLN A 386 16.39 -2.06 -5.50
C GLN A 386 17.23 -1.49 -6.65
N GLU A 387 17.96 -2.34 -7.37
CA GLU A 387 18.78 -1.96 -8.54
C GLU A 387 17.92 -1.49 -9.71
N LEU A 388 16.65 -1.92 -9.78
CA LEU A 388 15.72 -1.48 -10.83
C LEU A 388 15.31 -0.02 -10.67
N ASN A 389 15.41 0.53 -9.45
CA ASN A 389 15.08 1.93 -9.13
C ASN A 389 13.67 2.36 -9.58
N VAL A 390 12.72 1.43 -9.58
CA VAL A 390 11.30 1.64 -9.91
C VAL A 390 10.43 1.41 -8.68
N ARG A 391 9.27 2.05 -8.62
CA ARG A 391 8.28 1.83 -7.57
C ARG A 391 7.55 0.51 -7.84
N PHE A 392 7.40 -0.33 -6.82
CA PHE A 392 6.59 -1.54 -6.89
C PHE A 392 5.21 -1.26 -6.34
N ARG A 393 4.16 -1.64 -7.07
CA ARG A 393 2.76 -1.37 -6.74
C ARG A 393 2.03 -2.62 -6.30
N ASP A 394 2.28 -3.72 -6.97
CA ASP A 394 1.63 -4.99 -6.65
C ASP A 394 2.59 -6.15 -6.81
N ILE A 395 2.31 -7.21 -6.09
CA ILE A 395 3.05 -8.46 -6.12
C ILE A 395 2.06 -9.62 -6.10
N ALA A 396 2.26 -10.59 -6.99
CA ALA A 396 1.42 -11.79 -7.06
C ALA A 396 2.27 -13.03 -7.33
N GLN A 397 1.77 -14.18 -6.90
CA GLN A 397 2.32 -15.48 -7.24
C GLN A 397 1.43 -16.14 -8.29
N SER A 398 2.04 -16.63 -9.38
CA SER A 398 1.32 -17.45 -10.36
C SER A 398 1.06 -18.87 -9.83
N PRO A 399 0.07 -19.59 -10.38
CA PRO A 399 -0.21 -20.97 -9.98
C PRO A 399 0.99 -21.92 -10.11
N ASP A 400 1.90 -21.68 -11.05
CA ASP A 400 3.12 -22.44 -11.26
C ASP A 400 4.33 -21.93 -10.43
N GLY A 401 4.11 -20.94 -9.52
CA GLY A 401 5.06 -20.53 -8.50
C GLY A 401 6.06 -19.44 -8.93
N TYR A 402 5.91 -18.79 -10.08
CA TYR A 402 6.66 -17.57 -10.37
C TYR A 402 6.09 -16.38 -9.60
N ILE A 403 6.93 -15.36 -9.37
CA ILE A 403 6.53 -14.10 -8.76
C ILE A 403 6.38 -13.06 -9.88
N TYR A 404 5.28 -12.33 -9.84
CA TYR A 404 5.00 -11.22 -10.75
C TYR A 404 4.88 -9.94 -9.95
N VAL A 405 5.37 -8.84 -10.52
CA VAL A 405 5.31 -7.53 -9.89
C VAL A 405 4.87 -6.47 -10.89
N LEU A 406 4.00 -5.57 -10.42
CA LEU A 406 3.66 -4.35 -11.13
C LEU A 406 4.57 -3.23 -10.67
N THR A 407 5.01 -2.40 -11.62
CA THR A 407 5.82 -1.22 -11.33
C THR A 407 5.13 0.05 -11.79
N GLU A 408 5.48 1.16 -11.15
CA GLU A 408 5.06 2.50 -11.52
C GLU A 408 6.28 3.42 -11.54
N GLY A 409 6.44 4.22 -12.60
CA GLY A 409 7.58 5.15 -12.69
C GLY A 409 7.38 6.40 -11.86
N ARG A 410 6.22 7.07 -12.00
CA ARG A 410 5.90 8.31 -11.29
C ARG A 410 4.56 8.24 -10.57
N LEU A 411 4.46 8.95 -9.45
CA LEU A 411 3.25 8.97 -8.64
C LEU A 411 2.11 9.79 -9.26
N ARG A 412 2.42 10.84 -10.02
CA ARG A 412 1.46 11.82 -10.54
C ARG A 412 1.85 12.29 -11.95
N GLY A 413 0.87 12.34 -12.85
CA GLY A 413 1.00 12.90 -14.19
C GLY A 413 0.05 12.27 -15.22
N PRO A 414 -0.50 13.04 -16.17
CA PRO A 414 -1.50 12.55 -17.12
C PRO A 414 -0.93 11.66 -18.25
N LYS A 415 0.39 11.47 -18.32
CA LYS A 415 1.08 10.71 -19.38
C LYS A 415 1.97 9.59 -18.85
N ASP A 416 1.69 9.09 -17.65
CA ASP A 416 2.55 8.10 -17.02
C ASP A 416 2.15 6.71 -17.51
N THR A 417 2.82 6.26 -18.57
CA THR A 417 2.68 4.94 -19.19
C THR A 417 3.98 4.12 -19.07
N ASP A 418 4.75 4.39 -18.03
CA ASP A 418 6.00 3.69 -17.77
C ASP A 418 5.86 2.52 -16.78
N GLY A 419 4.62 2.18 -16.41
CA GLY A 419 4.34 0.98 -15.65
C GLY A 419 4.65 -0.29 -16.45
N MET A 420 5.22 -1.27 -15.75
CA MET A 420 5.62 -2.55 -16.31
C MET A 420 5.04 -3.72 -15.54
N LEU A 421 4.82 -4.83 -16.23
CA LEU A 421 4.64 -6.15 -15.63
C LEU A 421 5.96 -6.91 -15.76
N LEU A 422 6.54 -7.27 -14.62
CA LEU A 422 7.78 -8.04 -14.55
C LEU A 422 7.48 -9.43 -13.94
N ARG A 423 8.17 -10.46 -14.48
CA ARG A 423 8.20 -11.81 -13.91
C ARG A 423 9.57 -12.08 -13.32
N LEU A 424 9.59 -12.62 -12.11
CA LEU A 424 10.80 -13.10 -11.46
C LEU A 424 10.94 -14.60 -11.70
N GLU A 425 12.09 -15.01 -12.18
CA GLU A 425 12.45 -16.40 -12.47
C GLU A 425 13.64 -16.84 -11.62
N PRO A 426 13.69 -18.10 -11.17
CA PRO A 426 14.84 -18.60 -10.44
C PRO A 426 16.08 -18.68 -11.36
N VAL A 427 17.24 -18.43 -10.78
CA VAL A 427 18.53 -18.60 -11.45
C VAL A 427 19.16 -19.89 -11.01
N ALA A 428 19.55 -20.75 -11.96
CA ALA A 428 20.25 -21.99 -11.66
C ALA A 428 21.61 -21.70 -10.98
N ALA A 429 21.96 -22.47 -9.97
CA ALA A 429 23.20 -22.30 -9.21
C ALA A 429 24.46 -22.26 -10.07
N SER A 430 24.46 -22.99 -11.20
CA SER A 430 25.55 -23.02 -12.21
C SER A 430 25.75 -21.68 -12.93
N ALA A 431 24.68 -20.91 -13.16
CA ALA A 431 24.78 -19.61 -13.84
C ALA A 431 25.44 -18.53 -12.97
N VAL A 432 25.31 -18.63 -11.65
CA VAL A 432 25.95 -17.70 -10.70
C VAL A 432 27.47 -17.92 -10.61
N ALA A 433 27.94 -19.13 -10.86
CA ALA A 433 29.37 -19.47 -10.86
C ALA A 433 30.11 -18.90 -12.08
N SER A 434 29.49 -18.93 -13.27
CA SER A 434 30.09 -18.45 -14.52
C SER A 434 30.29 -16.93 -14.57
N GLU A 435 29.45 -16.14 -13.88
CA GLU A 435 29.64 -14.68 -13.78
C GLU A 435 30.77 -14.27 -12.82
N ARG A 436 31.12 -15.13 -11.84
CA ARG A 436 32.28 -14.89 -10.97
C ARG A 436 33.60 -15.08 -11.72
N ASP A 437 33.69 -16.07 -12.60
CA ASP A 437 34.91 -16.33 -13.41
C ASP A 437 35.18 -15.23 -14.41
N ASN A 438 34.16 -14.62 -15.02
CA ASN A 438 34.34 -13.50 -15.94
C ASN A 438 34.75 -12.17 -15.31
N ARG A 439 34.57 -11.97 -14.01
CA ARG A 439 35.07 -10.77 -13.27
C ARG A 439 36.45 -10.98 -12.66
N GLY A 440 36.91 -12.21 -12.59
CA GLY A 440 38.25 -12.59 -12.10
C GLY A 440 39.38 -12.49 -13.14
N ALA A 441 39.09 -12.27 -14.41
CA ALA A 441 40.04 -12.21 -15.51
C ALA A 441 40.43 -10.78 -15.91
N LEU A 442 40.57 -9.86 -14.96
CA LEU A 442 41.34 -8.64 -15.17
C LEU A 442 42.80 -8.95 -14.77
N SER A 443 43.65 -9.18 -15.79
CA SER A 443 45.10 -9.34 -15.66
C SER A 443 45.72 -8.26 -14.78
N PRO A 444 46.70 -8.61 -13.94
CA PRO A 444 47.49 -7.61 -13.26
C PRO A 444 48.28 -6.78 -14.28
N ALA A 445 48.14 -5.46 -14.17
CA ALA A 445 48.99 -4.53 -14.91
C ALA A 445 50.44 -4.77 -14.49
N THR A 446 51.30 -5.06 -15.46
CA THR A 446 52.77 -5.10 -15.31
C THR A 446 53.26 -3.68 -14.96
N PRO A 447 54.11 -3.52 -13.93
CA PRO A 447 54.76 -2.23 -13.67
C PRO A 447 55.93 -2.05 -14.63
N ASP A 448 55.91 -0.94 -15.32
CA ASP A 448 57.13 -0.32 -15.87
C ASP A 448 57.51 0.89 -15.05
#